data_e74e43241ed275344e339a71bbea755f
#
_entry.id   e74e43241ed275344e339a71bbea755f
#
_cell.length_a   1.000
_cell.length_b   1.000
_cell.length_c   1.000
_cell.angle_alpha   90.00
_cell.angle_beta   90.00
_cell.angle_gamma   90.00
#
_symmetry.space_group_name_H-M   'P 1'
#
loop_
_entity.id
_entity.type
_entity.pdbx_description
1 polymer ?
#
loop_
_entity_poly.entity_id
_entity_poly.type
_entity_poly.pdbx_seq_one_letter_code
_entity_poly.pdbx_strand_id
1 'polypeptide(L)'
;MQDDWERFIDQFENFDFTGKKVALFGLGDQKEYPESFVDGLGTLYCRLPDKSVIVGEWPVEGYDYYFSLADIDGRFVGLVIDEHNQKNLTPQRIKKWVDQIKKEFN
;
A
#
# COMPACT_ATOMS: atom_id res chain seq x y z
N MET A 1 -16.31 13.78 0.18
CA MET A 1 -15.37 12.65 0.17
C MET A 1 -14.45 12.72 -1.04
N GLN A 2 -15.02 12.74 -2.26
CA GLN A 2 -14.22 12.85 -3.49
C GLN A 2 -13.35 14.10 -3.49
N ASP A 3 -13.90 15.23 -3.09
CA ASP A 3 -13.17 16.51 -3.09
C ASP A 3 -11.98 16.46 -2.13
N ASP A 4 -12.16 15.84 -0.96
CA ASP A 4 -11.10 15.71 0.03
C ASP A 4 -9.99 14.80 -0.48
N TRP A 5 -10.35 13.71 -1.16
CA TRP A 5 -9.40 12.78 -1.74
C TRP A 5 -8.58 13.44 -2.86
N GLU A 6 -9.25 14.17 -3.74
CA GLU A 6 -8.59 14.88 -4.84
C GLU A 6 -7.63 15.94 -4.31
N ARG A 7 -8.03 16.66 -3.28
CA ARG A 7 -7.19 17.68 -2.64
C ARG A 7 -5.95 17.03 -2.00
N PHE A 8 -6.15 15.91 -1.35
CA PHE A 8 -5.05 15.15 -0.76
C PHE A 8 -4.06 14.68 -1.84
N ILE A 9 -4.57 14.15 -2.95
CA ILE A 9 -3.73 13.65 -4.04
C ILE A 9 -2.91 14.79 -4.64
N ASP A 10 -3.50 15.97 -4.82
CA ASP A 10 -2.78 17.14 -5.34
C ASP A 10 -1.63 17.52 -4.41
N GLN A 11 -1.88 17.54 -3.10
CA GLN A 11 -0.84 17.85 -2.12
C GLN A 11 0.24 16.79 -2.11
N PHE A 12 -0.16 15.53 -2.22
CA PHE A 12 0.75 14.40 -2.23
C PHE A 12 1.69 14.45 -3.44
N GLU A 13 1.13 14.73 -4.63
CA GLU A 13 1.92 14.80 -5.87
C GLU A 13 2.93 15.94 -5.86
N ASN A 14 2.62 17.02 -5.15
CA ASN A 14 3.44 18.22 -5.13
C ASN A 14 4.34 18.30 -3.90
N PHE A 15 4.31 17.29 -3.03
CA PHE A 15 5.15 17.26 -1.84
C PHE A 15 6.59 16.91 -2.23
N ASP A 16 7.54 17.57 -1.57
CA ASP A 16 8.97 17.30 -1.80
C ASP A 16 9.44 16.15 -0.90
N PHE A 17 9.67 15.00 -1.50
CA PHE A 17 10.11 13.80 -0.79
C PHE A 17 11.64 13.65 -0.78
N THR A 18 12.39 14.63 -1.25
CA THR A 18 13.85 14.58 -1.29
C THR A 18 14.43 14.26 0.09
N GLY A 19 15.26 13.23 0.16
CA GLY A 19 15.89 12.81 1.41
C GLY A 19 14.98 12.07 2.36
N LYS A 20 13.74 11.75 1.96
CA LYS A 20 12.77 11.04 2.78
C LYS A 20 12.54 9.63 2.26
N LYS A 21 12.05 8.76 3.13
CA LYS A 21 11.58 7.43 2.75
C LYS A 21 10.10 7.34 3.11
N VAL A 22 9.35 6.60 2.29
CA VAL A 22 7.89 6.53 2.42
C VAL A 22 7.46 5.07 2.43
N ALA A 23 6.65 4.70 3.42
CA ALA A 23 6.02 3.39 3.48
C ALA A 23 4.51 3.59 3.39
N LEU A 24 3.86 2.80 2.54
CA LEU A 24 2.43 2.90 2.29
C LEU A 24 1.72 1.67 2.85
N PHE A 25 0.45 1.84 3.20
CA PHE A 25 -0.39 0.69 3.55
C PHE A 25 -1.80 0.95 3.05
N GLY A 26 -2.56 -0.13 2.88
CA GLY A 26 -3.93 -0.02 2.43
C GLY A 26 -4.81 -1.12 3.00
N LEU A 27 -6.10 -0.83 3.07
CA LEU A 27 -7.13 -1.77 3.51
C LEU A 27 -7.94 -2.21 2.31
N GLY A 28 -8.32 -3.48 2.26
CA GLY A 28 -9.13 -3.99 1.17
C GLY A 28 -9.94 -5.20 1.57
N ASP A 29 -10.82 -5.62 0.67
CA ASP A 29 -11.68 -6.80 0.83
C ASP A 29 -11.52 -7.63 -0.44
N GLN A 30 -10.70 -8.68 -0.37
CA GLN A 30 -10.33 -9.46 -1.56
C GLN A 30 -11.49 -10.29 -2.11
N LYS A 31 -12.48 -10.60 -1.29
CA LYS A 31 -13.64 -11.36 -1.74
C LYS A 31 -14.69 -10.48 -2.40
N GLU A 32 -14.93 -9.30 -1.83
CA GLU A 32 -15.91 -8.36 -2.37
C GLU A 32 -15.38 -7.61 -3.59
N TYR A 33 -14.09 -7.29 -3.59
CA TYR A 33 -13.46 -6.50 -4.64
C TYR A 33 -12.20 -7.15 -5.20
N PRO A 34 -12.32 -8.39 -5.75
CA PRO A 34 -11.13 -9.10 -6.23
C PRO A 34 -10.50 -8.49 -7.49
N GLU A 35 -11.22 -7.67 -8.23
CA GLU A 35 -10.74 -7.06 -9.48
C GLU A 35 -10.17 -5.66 -9.27
N SER A 36 -10.34 -5.10 -8.06
CA SER A 36 -9.84 -3.76 -7.73
C SER A 36 -9.23 -3.75 -6.32
N PHE A 37 -8.67 -4.88 -5.92
CA PHE A 37 -8.16 -5.08 -4.56
C PHE A 37 -7.08 -4.05 -4.23
N VAL A 38 -7.31 -3.27 -3.18
CA VAL A 38 -6.43 -2.20 -2.68
C VAL A 38 -5.93 -1.24 -3.77
N ASP A 39 -6.80 -0.93 -4.72
CA ASP A 39 -6.44 0.00 -5.81
C ASP A 39 -6.09 1.39 -5.30
N GLY A 40 -6.68 1.82 -4.17
CA GLY A 40 -6.32 3.09 -3.54
C GLY A 40 -4.84 3.17 -3.19
N LEU A 41 -4.28 2.07 -2.69
CA LEU A 41 -2.87 1.98 -2.40
C LEU A 41 -2.03 2.12 -3.68
N GLY A 42 -2.46 1.45 -4.75
CA GLY A 42 -1.81 1.55 -6.04
C GLY A 42 -1.87 2.96 -6.62
N THR A 43 -3.00 3.65 -6.40
CA THR A 43 -3.16 5.03 -6.84
C THR A 43 -2.17 5.95 -6.14
N LEU A 44 -1.99 5.78 -4.82
CA LEU A 44 -0.99 6.55 -4.08
C LEU A 44 0.41 6.32 -4.65
N TYR A 45 0.74 5.07 -4.91
CA TYR A 45 2.04 4.75 -5.48
C TYR A 45 2.24 5.42 -6.84
N CYS A 46 1.24 5.36 -7.71
CA CYS A 46 1.34 5.94 -9.05
C CYS A 46 1.49 7.46 -9.02
N ARG A 47 0.94 8.11 -7.99
CA ARG A 47 1.00 9.57 -7.86
C ARG A 47 2.23 10.04 -7.11
N LEU A 48 3.03 9.14 -6.58
CA LEU A 48 4.25 9.51 -5.87
C LEU A 48 5.27 10.08 -6.87
N PRO A 49 5.79 11.30 -6.64
CA PRO A 49 6.71 11.94 -7.60
C PRO A 49 7.99 11.16 -7.84
N ASP A 50 8.52 10.54 -6.79
CA ASP A 50 9.77 9.77 -6.88
C ASP A 50 9.56 8.40 -6.22
N LYS A 51 9.45 7.38 -7.05
CA LYS A 51 9.16 6.02 -6.55
C LYS A 51 10.36 5.37 -5.87
N SER A 52 11.56 5.95 -6.02
CA SER A 52 12.75 5.41 -5.36
C SER A 52 12.73 5.60 -3.84
N VAL A 53 11.85 6.47 -3.32
CA VAL A 53 11.75 6.70 -1.88
C VAL A 53 10.92 5.62 -1.17
N ILE A 54 10.25 4.75 -1.92
CA ILE A 54 9.37 3.74 -1.35
C ILE A 54 10.16 2.65 -0.60
N VAL A 55 9.70 2.36 0.60
CA VAL A 55 10.13 1.19 1.37
C VAL A 55 8.86 0.46 1.82
N GLY A 56 9.01 -0.73 2.38
CA GLY A 56 7.87 -1.46 2.93
C GLY A 56 7.06 -2.23 1.92
N GLU A 57 7.66 -2.65 0.80
CA GLU A 57 6.98 -3.54 -0.13
C GLU A 57 6.58 -4.83 0.57
N TRP A 58 5.49 -5.44 0.13
CA TRP A 58 4.89 -6.57 0.82
C TRP A 58 4.59 -7.71 -0.17
N PRO A 59 4.83 -8.97 0.22
CA PRO A 59 4.58 -10.09 -0.69
C PRO A 59 3.09 -10.30 -0.95
N VAL A 60 2.77 -10.79 -2.14
CA VAL A 60 1.39 -11.06 -2.54
C VAL A 60 0.89 -12.41 -2.04
N GLU A 61 1.74 -13.27 -1.53
CA GLU A 61 1.36 -14.58 -0.99
C GLU A 61 0.38 -14.43 0.15
N GLY A 62 -0.63 -15.29 0.18
CA GLY A 62 -1.65 -15.27 1.23
C GLY A 62 -2.87 -14.43 0.90
N TYR A 63 -2.92 -13.85 -0.28
CA TYR A 63 -4.07 -13.09 -0.76
C TYR A 63 -4.64 -13.76 -2.01
N ASP A 64 -5.97 -13.64 -2.18
CA ASP A 64 -6.67 -14.24 -3.32
C ASP A 64 -7.48 -13.13 -4.01
N TYR A 65 -6.97 -12.65 -5.12
CA TYR A 65 -7.58 -11.57 -5.89
C TYR A 65 -7.25 -11.76 -7.37
N TYR A 66 -7.99 -11.06 -8.25
CA TYR A 66 -7.76 -11.16 -9.68
C TYR A 66 -6.83 -10.08 -10.20
N PHE A 67 -6.97 -8.86 -9.69
CA PHE A 67 -6.17 -7.74 -10.14
C PHE A 67 -6.04 -6.69 -9.05
N SER A 68 -4.88 -6.05 -8.97
CA SER A 68 -4.65 -4.93 -8.05
C SER A 68 -3.67 -3.95 -8.66
N LEU A 69 -4.01 -2.67 -8.63
CA LEU A 69 -3.09 -1.60 -9.02
C LEU A 69 -1.88 -1.53 -8.08
N ALA A 70 -2.00 -2.08 -6.88
CA ALA A 70 -0.91 -2.09 -5.91
C ALA A 70 0.09 -3.22 -6.14
N ASP A 71 -0.25 -4.19 -6.99
CA ASP A 71 0.63 -5.31 -7.34
C ASP A 71 1.52 -4.88 -8.50
N ILE A 72 2.78 -4.61 -8.19
CA ILE A 72 3.79 -4.21 -9.18
C ILE A 72 4.84 -5.32 -9.23
N ASP A 73 4.90 -6.01 -10.37
CA ASP A 73 5.86 -7.09 -10.62
C ASP A 73 5.78 -8.20 -9.56
N GLY A 74 4.59 -8.50 -9.08
CA GLY A 74 4.36 -9.61 -8.16
C GLY A 74 4.57 -9.27 -6.69
N ARG A 75 4.70 -7.99 -6.36
CA ARG A 75 4.77 -7.53 -4.97
C ARG A 75 3.86 -6.34 -4.77
N PHE A 76 3.25 -6.25 -3.61
CA PHE A 76 2.49 -5.06 -3.24
C PHE A 76 3.45 -3.92 -2.90
N VAL A 77 3.07 -2.72 -3.29
CA VAL A 77 3.88 -1.51 -3.04
C VAL A 77 3.86 -1.07 -1.57
N GLY A 78 3.07 -1.73 -0.75
CA GLY A 78 2.97 -1.46 0.68
C GLY A 78 2.23 -2.56 1.39
N LEU A 79 2.02 -2.40 2.69
CA LEU A 79 1.31 -3.39 3.49
C LEU A 79 -0.16 -3.44 3.10
N VAL A 80 -0.68 -4.64 2.89
CA VAL A 80 -2.09 -4.86 2.54
C VAL A 80 -2.77 -5.60 3.69
N ILE A 81 -3.86 -5.02 4.20
CA ILE A 81 -4.64 -5.56 5.31
C ILE A 81 -6.06 -5.84 4.82
N ASP A 82 -6.56 -7.05 5.09
CA ASP A 82 -7.94 -7.43 4.79
C ASP A 82 -8.64 -7.82 6.09
N GLU A 83 -9.27 -6.84 6.73
CA GLU A 83 -9.96 -7.04 8.01
C GLU A 83 -11.27 -7.81 7.85
N HIS A 84 -11.86 -7.82 6.66
CA HIS A 84 -13.11 -8.54 6.42
C HIS A 84 -12.91 -10.04 6.33
N ASN A 85 -11.84 -10.47 5.69
CA ASN A 85 -11.63 -11.90 5.41
C ASN A 85 -10.46 -12.50 6.18
N GLN A 86 -9.50 -11.70 6.59
CA GLN A 86 -8.26 -12.18 7.20
C GLN A 86 -7.89 -11.39 8.45
N LYS A 87 -8.89 -10.99 9.21
CA LYS A 87 -8.67 -10.21 10.43
C LYS A 87 -7.69 -10.88 11.39
N ASN A 88 -7.74 -12.21 11.47
CA ASN A 88 -6.85 -12.98 12.34
C ASN A 88 -5.38 -12.89 11.94
N LEU A 89 -5.09 -12.49 10.70
CA LEU A 89 -3.71 -12.34 10.21
C LEU A 89 -3.18 -10.92 10.38
N THR A 90 -4.05 -9.95 10.64
CA THR A 90 -3.69 -8.54 10.71
C THR A 90 -2.58 -8.26 11.74
N PRO A 91 -2.66 -8.73 13.00
CA PRO A 91 -1.61 -8.44 13.97
C PRO A 91 -0.23 -8.92 13.53
N GLN A 92 -0.15 -10.13 12.98
CA GLN A 92 1.11 -10.70 12.49
C GLN A 92 1.68 -9.91 11.32
N ARG A 93 0.79 -9.52 10.40
CA ARG A 93 1.20 -8.76 9.21
C ARG A 93 1.75 -7.41 9.60
N ILE A 94 1.08 -6.71 10.51
CA ILE A 94 1.54 -5.41 10.98
C ILE A 94 2.90 -5.55 11.67
N LYS A 95 3.04 -6.54 12.55
CA LYS A 95 4.28 -6.74 13.27
C LYS A 95 5.45 -7.03 12.33
N LYS A 96 5.26 -7.93 11.38
CA LYS A 96 6.30 -8.27 10.41
C LYS A 96 6.69 -7.06 9.57
N TRP A 97 5.69 -6.30 9.14
CA TRP A 97 5.93 -5.13 8.31
C TRP A 97 6.66 -4.03 9.07
N VAL A 98 6.28 -3.80 10.33
CA VAL A 98 6.96 -2.80 11.17
C VAL A 98 8.43 -3.19 11.36
N ASP A 99 8.70 -4.47 11.64
CA ASP A 99 10.07 -4.95 11.78
C ASP A 99 10.86 -4.76 10.47
N GLN A 100 10.22 -5.01 9.34
CA GLN A 100 10.82 -4.82 8.02
C GLN A 100 11.16 -3.35 7.76
N ILE A 101 10.19 -2.45 7.95
CA ILE A 101 10.41 -1.04 7.63
C ILE A 101 11.43 -0.38 8.57
N LYS A 102 11.54 -0.84 9.80
CA LYS A 102 12.59 -0.35 10.72
C LYS A 102 13.98 -0.53 10.12
N LYS A 103 14.20 -1.66 9.44
CA LYS A 103 15.47 -1.93 8.78
C LYS A 103 15.61 -1.12 7.50
N GLU A 104 14.53 -0.96 6.76
CA GLU A 104 14.56 -0.26 5.46
C GLU A 104 14.66 1.25 5.61
N PHE A 105 14.17 1.81 6.73
CA PHE A 105 14.32 3.23 7.02
C PHE A 105 15.74 3.58 7.46
N ASN A 106 16.46 2.62 7.96
CA ASN A 106 17.88 2.83 8.32
C ASN A 106 18.80 2.70 7.07
#